data_de15ebd6b330d92de26003a1e64bd735
#
_entry.id   de15ebd6b330d92de26003a1e64bd735
#
_cell.length_a   1.000
_cell.length_b   1.000
_cell.length_c   1.000
_cell.angle_alpha   90.00
_cell.angle_beta   90.00
_cell.angle_gamma   90.00
#
_symmetry.space_group_name_H-M   'P 1'
#
loop_
_entity.id
_entity.type
_entity.pdbx_description
1 polymer ?
#
loop_
_entity_poly.entity_id
_entity_poly.type
_entity_poly.pdbx_seq_one_letter_code
_entity_poly.pdbx_strand_id
1 'polypeptide(L)'
;MSFADAVGPRVGRNACPHMAVVLRSARELPPVLASFYALGASRNGWVVHHALPGGCERDRERLAAAGLDVAGLERAGSLVLFEFDGGESPEEAAERFEPRLADALARGHGALWYSRFPIGPGARDFASATAYDRAWDARFRGRPVVTLCPYVLAGDEADERIAHLAGWHDAVLDADGRAIRSATQSNPT
;
A
#
# COMPACT_ATOMS: atom_id res chain seq x y z
N MET A 1 -13.27 -13.81 7.29
CA MET A 1 -11.91 -13.83 6.70
C MET A 1 -11.41 -12.40 6.77
N SER A 2 -10.29 -12.16 7.43
CA SER A 2 -9.71 -10.82 7.52
C SER A 2 -8.99 -10.43 6.23
N PHE A 3 -8.72 -9.12 6.03
CA PHE A 3 -7.89 -8.64 4.92
C PHE A 3 -6.53 -9.36 4.90
N ALA A 4 -5.91 -9.55 6.07
CA ALA A 4 -4.64 -10.27 6.20
C ALA A 4 -4.72 -11.73 5.74
N ASP A 5 -5.83 -12.43 6.03
CA ASP A 5 -6.03 -13.83 5.60
C ASP A 5 -6.14 -13.93 4.07
N ALA A 6 -6.73 -12.93 3.42
CA ALA A 6 -6.89 -12.89 1.97
C ALA A 6 -5.58 -12.50 1.24
N VAL A 7 -4.78 -11.62 1.83
CA VAL A 7 -3.52 -11.12 1.26
C VAL A 7 -2.35 -12.06 1.58
N GLY A 8 -2.36 -12.70 2.76
CA GLY A 8 -1.27 -13.55 3.22
C GLY A 8 -0.77 -14.59 2.21
N PRO A 9 -1.64 -15.34 1.52
CA PRO A 9 -1.23 -16.30 0.49
C PRO A 9 -0.56 -15.68 -0.75
N ARG A 10 -0.85 -14.40 -1.06
CA ARG A 10 -0.28 -13.68 -2.21
C ARG A 10 1.16 -13.25 -1.97
N VAL A 11 1.51 -13.02 -0.70
CA VAL A 11 2.87 -12.67 -0.27
C VAL A 11 3.60 -13.94 0.09
N GLY A 12 4.18 -14.60 -0.89
CA GLY A 12 5.04 -15.77 -0.69
C GLY A 12 6.45 -15.37 -0.25
N ARG A 13 7.31 -16.38 0.04
CA ARG A 13 8.71 -16.13 0.42
C ARG A 13 9.51 -15.38 -0.66
N ASN A 14 9.12 -15.51 -1.92
CA ASN A 14 9.78 -14.91 -3.07
C ASN A 14 8.82 -14.00 -3.88
N ALA A 15 7.59 -13.77 -3.41
CA ALA A 15 6.61 -12.92 -4.08
C ALA A 15 6.41 -11.67 -3.24
N CYS A 16 6.82 -10.54 -3.78
CA CYS A 16 6.63 -9.21 -3.18
C CYS A 16 5.66 -8.43 -4.08
N PRO A 17 4.35 -8.64 -3.93
CA PRO A 17 3.36 -8.08 -4.84
C PRO A 17 3.21 -6.58 -4.68
N HIS A 18 2.96 -5.92 -5.80
CA HIS A 18 2.44 -4.57 -5.88
C HIS A 18 0.93 -4.62 -6.08
N MET A 19 0.16 -4.30 -5.06
CA MET A 19 -1.29 -4.46 -5.01
C MET A 19 -2.00 -3.13 -4.91
N ALA A 20 -3.14 -2.98 -5.57
CA ALA A 20 -4.08 -1.91 -5.29
C ALA A 20 -5.21 -2.41 -4.38
N VAL A 21 -5.71 -1.55 -3.50
CA VAL A 21 -6.96 -1.78 -2.77
C VAL A 21 -7.95 -0.66 -3.08
N VAL A 22 -9.14 -1.05 -3.52
CA VAL A 22 -10.23 -0.13 -3.84
C VAL A 22 -11.18 -0.06 -2.65
N LEU A 23 -11.35 1.14 -2.14
CA LEU A 23 -12.18 1.48 -0.99
C LEU A 23 -13.39 2.29 -1.47
N ARG A 24 -14.54 2.08 -0.87
CA ARG A 24 -15.75 2.87 -1.11
C ARG A 24 -15.73 4.19 -0.35
N SER A 25 -14.99 4.23 0.75
CA SER A 25 -14.83 5.42 1.57
C SER A 25 -13.48 5.41 2.30
N ALA A 26 -13.01 6.60 2.69
CA ALA A 26 -11.78 6.74 3.49
C ALA A 26 -11.90 6.09 4.89
N ARG A 27 -13.13 5.78 5.36
CA ARG A 27 -13.34 5.11 6.65
C ARG A 27 -12.90 3.64 6.64
N GLU A 28 -12.84 3.01 5.47
CA GLU A 28 -12.40 1.62 5.32
C GLU A 28 -10.88 1.48 5.39
N LEU A 29 -10.15 2.58 5.21
CA LEU A 29 -8.69 2.55 5.13
C LEU A 29 -7.99 2.09 6.42
N PRO A 30 -8.29 2.65 7.62
CA PRO A 30 -7.53 2.30 8.83
C PRO A 30 -7.57 0.80 9.16
N PRO A 31 -8.71 0.08 9.11
CA PRO A 31 -8.72 -1.36 9.37
C PRO A 31 -7.98 -2.18 8.30
N VAL A 32 -8.02 -1.77 7.03
CA VAL A 32 -7.26 -2.41 5.95
C VAL A 32 -5.77 -2.25 6.18
N LEU A 33 -5.30 -1.02 6.45
CA LEU A 33 -3.88 -0.75 6.73
C LEU A 33 -3.41 -1.43 8.01
N ALA A 34 -4.18 -1.40 9.09
CA ALA A 34 -3.85 -2.07 10.34
C ALA A 34 -3.62 -3.58 10.11
N SER A 35 -4.51 -4.24 9.35
CA SER A 35 -4.38 -5.64 8.98
C SER A 35 -3.16 -5.91 8.10
N PHE A 36 -2.90 -5.05 7.11
CA PHE A 36 -1.73 -5.16 6.22
C PHE A 36 -0.41 -5.00 6.99
N TYR A 37 -0.34 -3.99 7.86
CA TYR A 37 0.85 -3.72 8.66
C TYR A 37 1.11 -4.78 9.73
N ALA A 38 0.06 -5.28 10.40
CA ALA A 38 0.19 -6.39 11.33
C ALA A 38 0.72 -7.65 10.64
N LEU A 39 0.24 -7.95 9.42
CA LEU A 39 0.77 -9.05 8.61
C LEU A 39 2.24 -8.84 8.26
N GLY A 40 2.62 -7.63 7.84
CA GLY A 40 4.00 -7.28 7.53
C GLY A 40 4.92 -7.47 8.74
N ALA A 41 4.54 -6.92 9.88
CA ALA A 41 5.29 -7.05 11.13
C ALA A 41 5.43 -8.51 11.57
N SER A 42 4.37 -9.33 11.47
CA SER A 42 4.40 -10.75 11.81
C SER A 42 5.35 -11.57 10.92
N ARG A 43 5.72 -11.05 9.77
CA ARG A 43 6.67 -11.64 8.81
C ARG A 43 8.06 -11.02 8.87
N ASN A 44 8.39 -10.36 9.97
CA ASN A 44 9.64 -9.64 10.13
C ASN A 44 9.86 -8.56 9.04
N GLY A 45 8.78 -7.94 8.57
CA GLY A 45 8.84 -6.84 7.62
C GLY A 45 9.17 -5.52 8.30
N TRP A 46 9.86 -4.64 7.59
CA TRP A 46 9.95 -3.23 7.93
C TRP A 46 8.72 -2.52 7.35
N VAL A 47 7.83 -2.05 8.21
CA VAL A 47 6.56 -1.44 7.84
C VAL A 47 6.72 0.06 7.71
N VAL A 48 6.27 0.61 6.59
CA VAL A 48 6.33 2.05 6.31
C VAL A 48 4.96 2.56 5.92
N HIS A 49 4.46 3.52 6.69
CA HIS A 49 3.27 4.31 6.38
C HIS A 49 3.65 5.69 5.90
N HIS A 50 3.16 6.09 4.74
CA HIS A 50 3.40 7.40 4.16
C HIS A 50 2.16 8.29 4.31
N ALA A 51 2.19 9.18 5.29
CA ALA A 51 1.10 10.09 5.62
C ALA A 51 1.12 11.37 4.78
N LEU A 52 -0.02 12.04 4.70
CA LEU A 52 -0.09 13.42 4.21
C LEU A 52 0.66 14.38 5.16
N PRO A 53 1.12 15.55 4.69
CA PRO A 53 1.72 16.57 5.55
C PRO A 53 0.87 16.87 6.79
N GLY A 54 1.49 16.85 7.97
CA GLY A 54 0.80 16.98 9.27
C GLY A 54 -0.13 15.84 9.64
N GLY A 55 -0.04 14.70 8.94
CA GLY A 55 -0.97 13.57 9.12
C GLY A 55 -0.47 12.44 10.03
N CYS A 56 0.82 12.37 10.33
CA CYS A 56 1.40 11.23 11.05
C CYS A 56 0.71 10.95 12.39
N GLU A 57 0.47 11.97 13.22
CA GLU A 57 -0.15 11.77 14.53
C GLU A 57 -1.60 11.26 14.40
N ARG A 58 -2.38 11.89 13.55
CA ARG A 58 -3.74 11.48 13.26
C ARG A 58 -3.81 10.04 12.72
N ASP A 59 -2.86 9.65 11.89
CA ASP A 59 -2.83 8.31 11.30
C ASP A 59 -2.33 7.27 12.31
N ARG A 60 -1.43 7.62 13.27
CA ARG A 60 -1.12 6.80 14.45
C ARG A 60 -2.37 6.47 15.25
N GLU A 61 -3.15 7.50 15.60
CA GLU A 61 -4.38 7.34 16.37
C GLU A 61 -5.38 6.44 15.65
N ARG A 62 -5.56 6.63 14.33
CA ARG A 62 -6.47 5.83 13.51
C ARG A 62 -6.05 4.36 13.39
N LEU A 63 -4.75 4.12 13.18
CA LEU A 63 -4.20 2.77 13.10
C LEU A 63 -4.31 2.06 14.46
N ALA A 64 -4.02 2.76 15.56
CA ALA A 64 -4.17 2.23 16.91
C ALA A 64 -5.65 1.92 17.23
N ALA A 65 -6.58 2.83 16.88
CA ALA A 65 -8.03 2.59 17.04
C ALA A 65 -8.53 1.41 16.18
N ALA A 66 -7.85 1.10 15.08
CA ALA A 66 -8.12 -0.07 14.24
C ALA A 66 -7.44 -1.37 14.74
N GLY A 67 -6.78 -1.32 15.89
CA GLY A 67 -6.22 -2.50 16.58
C GLY A 67 -4.75 -2.80 16.28
N LEU A 68 -4.02 -1.90 15.61
CA LEU A 68 -2.57 -2.05 15.42
C LEU A 68 -1.82 -1.60 16.69
N ASP A 69 -0.87 -2.40 17.17
CA ASP A 69 0.05 -1.97 18.24
C ASP A 69 1.12 -1.01 17.68
N VAL A 70 0.68 0.20 17.33
CA VAL A 70 1.54 1.22 16.71
C VAL A 70 2.74 1.51 17.60
N ALA A 71 2.51 1.77 18.89
CA ALA A 71 3.57 2.13 19.84
C ALA A 71 4.58 0.99 20.04
N GLY A 72 4.12 -0.27 20.10
CA GLY A 72 4.99 -1.43 20.18
C GLY A 72 5.85 -1.61 18.94
N LEU A 73 5.25 -1.46 17.76
CA LEU A 73 5.95 -1.59 16.49
C LEU A 73 6.97 -0.46 16.24
N GLU A 74 6.64 0.79 16.63
CA GLU A 74 7.58 1.93 16.55
C GLU A 74 8.77 1.72 17.51
N ARG A 75 8.52 1.31 18.77
CA ARG A 75 9.61 0.99 19.71
C ARG A 75 10.50 -0.15 19.23
N ALA A 76 9.95 -1.12 18.55
CA ALA A 76 10.71 -2.23 17.95
C ALA A 76 11.45 -1.83 16.67
N GLY A 77 11.25 -0.61 16.15
CA GLY A 77 11.80 -0.16 14.88
C GLY A 77 11.21 -0.86 13.65
N SER A 78 10.09 -1.57 13.84
CA SER A 78 9.41 -2.33 12.77
C SER A 78 8.37 -1.50 12.02
N LEU A 79 7.92 -0.37 12.58
CA LEU A 79 7.00 0.58 11.94
C LEU A 79 7.61 1.97 11.96
N VAL A 80 7.51 2.65 10.83
CA VAL A 80 7.84 4.09 10.70
C VAL A 80 6.73 4.80 9.93
N LEU A 81 6.32 5.97 10.43
CA LEU A 81 5.44 6.88 9.71
C LEU A 81 6.28 8.04 9.16
N PHE A 82 6.13 8.30 7.87
CA PHE A 82 6.74 9.44 7.19
C PHE A 82 5.67 10.38 6.66
N GLU A 83 5.96 11.66 6.61
CA GLU A 83 5.10 12.61 5.92
C GLU A 83 5.53 12.75 4.45
N PHE A 84 4.54 12.90 3.60
CA PHE A 84 4.75 13.16 2.18
C PHE A 84 5.26 14.59 1.98
N ASP A 85 6.39 14.72 1.31
CA ASP A 85 6.84 16.01 0.81
C ASP A 85 6.16 16.27 -0.54
N GLY A 86 5.14 17.14 -0.55
CA GLY A 86 4.34 17.42 -1.74
C GLY A 86 5.09 18.08 -2.90
N GLY A 87 6.37 18.41 -2.72
CA GLY A 87 7.25 18.97 -3.76
C GLY A 87 8.08 17.93 -4.50
N GLU A 88 8.14 16.69 -4.00
CA GLU A 88 8.92 15.61 -4.63
C GLU A 88 8.24 15.05 -5.88
N SER A 89 9.04 14.77 -6.91
CA SER A 89 8.59 13.94 -8.03
C SER A 89 8.40 12.48 -7.61
N PRO A 90 7.59 11.70 -8.36
CA PRO A 90 7.44 10.26 -8.09
C PRO A 90 8.76 9.50 -8.06
N GLU A 91 9.68 9.85 -8.95
CA GLU A 91 10.99 9.22 -9.08
C GLU A 91 11.90 9.56 -7.88
N GLU A 92 11.96 10.82 -7.46
CA GLU A 92 12.73 11.26 -6.30
C GLU A 92 12.23 10.59 -5.01
N ALA A 93 10.90 10.49 -4.87
CA ALA A 93 10.30 9.80 -3.74
C ALA A 93 10.69 8.31 -3.70
N ALA A 94 10.68 7.61 -4.83
CA ALA A 94 11.10 6.22 -4.92
C ALA A 94 12.60 6.07 -4.62
N GLU A 95 13.45 6.94 -5.19
CA GLU A 95 14.90 6.94 -4.94
C GLU A 95 15.26 7.12 -3.47
N ARG A 96 14.53 8.00 -2.75
CA ARG A 96 14.73 8.23 -1.32
C ARG A 96 14.54 6.98 -0.46
N PHE A 97 13.68 6.04 -0.89
CA PHE A 97 13.44 4.79 -0.16
C PHE A 97 14.50 3.70 -0.41
N GLU A 98 15.28 3.80 -1.46
CA GLU A 98 16.26 2.77 -1.80
C GLU A 98 17.34 2.55 -0.71
N PRO A 99 18.04 3.58 -0.20
CA PRO A 99 18.99 3.40 0.89
C PRO A 99 18.32 2.92 2.17
N ARG A 100 17.09 3.36 2.43
CA ARG A 100 16.32 2.94 3.62
C ARG A 100 15.93 1.47 3.56
N LEU A 101 15.57 0.95 2.37
CA LEU A 101 15.36 -0.47 2.16
C LEU A 101 16.65 -1.26 2.42
N ALA A 102 17.78 -0.81 1.88
CA ALA A 102 19.06 -1.46 2.12
C ALA A 102 19.41 -1.52 3.61
N ASP A 103 19.23 -0.43 4.35
CA ASP A 103 19.42 -0.35 5.79
C ASP A 103 18.49 -1.29 6.57
N ALA A 104 17.22 -1.38 6.17
CA ALA A 104 16.26 -2.27 6.82
C ALA A 104 16.65 -3.75 6.62
N LEU A 105 17.03 -4.12 5.40
CA LEU A 105 17.52 -5.48 5.10
C LEU A 105 18.81 -5.80 5.87
N ALA A 106 19.73 -4.84 5.99
CA ALA A 106 20.96 -5.00 6.78
C ALA A 106 20.68 -5.19 8.28
N ARG A 107 19.58 -4.61 8.79
CA ARG A 107 19.10 -4.85 10.17
C ARG A 107 18.36 -6.18 10.36
N GLY A 108 18.18 -6.95 9.29
CA GLY A 108 17.58 -8.29 9.34
C GLY A 108 16.10 -8.34 9.02
N HIS A 109 15.48 -7.23 8.57
CA HIS A 109 14.11 -7.30 8.06
C HIS A 109 14.06 -8.09 6.75
N GLY A 110 12.98 -8.87 6.55
CA GLY A 110 12.84 -9.71 5.36
C GLY A 110 12.37 -8.95 4.12
N ALA A 111 11.59 -7.88 4.30
CA ALA A 111 11.06 -7.05 3.23
C ALA A 111 10.61 -5.68 3.76
N LEU A 112 10.48 -4.71 2.87
CA LEU A 112 9.72 -3.47 3.10
C LEU A 112 8.23 -3.77 2.85
N TRP A 113 7.36 -3.37 3.80
CA TRP A 113 5.91 -3.36 3.66
C TRP A 113 5.45 -1.91 3.62
N TYR A 114 5.10 -1.45 2.43
CA TYR A 114 4.83 -0.05 2.15
C TYR A 114 3.37 0.20 1.82
N SER A 115 2.80 1.22 2.42
CA SER A 115 1.56 1.85 1.96
C SER A 115 1.63 3.35 2.16
N ARG A 116 0.77 4.05 1.43
CA ARG A 116 0.67 5.50 1.47
C ARG A 116 -0.77 5.94 1.76
N PHE A 117 -0.97 7.23 1.96
CA PHE A 117 -2.30 7.81 2.09
C PHE A 117 -3.18 7.47 0.87
N PRO A 118 -4.50 7.40 1.07
CA PRO A 118 -5.42 7.08 -0.02
C PRO A 118 -5.51 8.25 -1.00
N ILE A 119 -5.75 7.91 -2.25
CA ILE A 119 -6.00 8.90 -3.28
C ILE A 119 -7.49 9.08 -3.42
N GLY A 120 -7.89 10.36 -3.37
CA GLY A 120 -9.27 10.76 -3.45
C GLY A 120 -9.90 10.54 -4.84
N PRO A 121 -11.21 10.77 -4.97
CA PRO A 121 -11.96 10.47 -6.18
C PRO A 121 -11.68 11.41 -7.37
N GLY A 122 -10.91 12.48 -7.19
CA GLY A 122 -10.62 13.46 -8.26
C GLY A 122 -9.73 12.87 -9.37
N ALA A 123 -10.04 13.19 -10.65
CA ALA A 123 -9.30 12.67 -11.79
C ALA A 123 -7.80 13.08 -11.78
N ARG A 124 -7.53 14.31 -11.30
CA ARG A 124 -6.16 14.82 -11.17
C ARG A 124 -5.37 14.06 -10.12
N ASP A 125 -6.02 13.73 -8.99
CA ASP A 125 -5.42 12.93 -7.92
C ASP A 125 -5.15 11.50 -8.38
N PHE A 126 -6.06 10.91 -9.17
CA PHE A 126 -5.89 9.57 -9.71
C PHE A 126 -4.71 9.49 -10.70
N ALA A 127 -4.58 10.44 -11.63
CA ALA A 127 -3.47 10.48 -12.58
C ALA A 127 -2.11 10.65 -11.89
N SER A 128 -2.02 11.57 -10.92
CA SER A 128 -0.80 11.79 -10.13
C SER A 128 -0.41 10.55 -9.33
N ALA A 129 -1.41 9.88 -8.78
CA ALA A 129 -1.23 8.66 -8.03
C ALA A 129 -0.69 7.52 -8.85
N THR A 130 -1.29 7.29 -10.01
CA THR A 130 -0.86 6.22 -10.90
C THR A 130 0.53 6.49 -11.48
N ALA A 131 0.91 7.76 -11.69
CA ALA A 131 2.29 8.12 -12.04
C ALA A 131 3.28 7.74 -10.92
N TYR A 132 2.92 8.06 -9.65
CA TYR A 132 3.72 7.67 -8.49
C TYR A 132 3.86 6.16 -8.37
N ASP A 133 2.76 5.43 -8.51
CA ASP A 133 2.78 3.97 -8.40
C ASP A 133 3.60 3.32 -9.51
N ARG A 134 3.59 3.88 -10.74
CA ARG A 134 4.43 3.41 -11.85
C ARG A 134 5.92 3.63 -11.58
N ALA A 135 6.31 4.79 -11.09
CA ALA A 135 7.69 5.08 -10.73
C ALA A 135 8.16 4.16 -9.61
N TRP A 136 7.30 3.95 -8.60
CA TRP A 136 7.54 3.01 -7.50
C TRP A 136 7.72 1.57 -8.02
N ASP A 137 6.80 1.09 -8.85
CA ASP A 137 6.86 -0.23 -9.44
C ASP A 137 8.13 -0.42 -10.28
N ALA A 138 8.45 0.55 -11.14
CA ALA A 138 9.65 0.50 -11.97
C ALA A 138 10.95 0.39 -11.14
N ARG A 139 10.96 1.01 -9.94
CA ARG A 139 12.13 1.00 -9.05
C ARG A 139 12.22 -0.27 -8.20
N PHE A 140 11.09 -0.81 -7.77
CA PHE A 140 11.06 -1.86 -6.74
C PHE A 140 10.54 -3.22 -7.23
N ARG A 141 10.09 -3.35 -8.47
CA ARG A 141 9.68 -4.64 -9.02
C ARG A 141 10.79 -5.68 -8.94
N GLY A 142 10.47 -6.84 -8.38
CA GLY A 142 11.44 -7.93 -8.16
C GLY A 142 12.36 -7.75 -6.95
N ARG A 143 12.20 -6.66 -6.19
CA ARG A 143 12.92 -6.44 -4.92
C ARG A 143 12.05 -6.89 -3.73
N PRO A 144 12.59 -7.05 -2.53
CA PRO A 144 11.82 -7.44 -1.35
C PRO A 144 10.96 -6.28 -0.82
N VAL A 145 9.98 -5.85 -1.62
CA VAL A 145 9.06 -4.75 -1.33
C VAL A 145 7.62 -5.19 -1.61
N VAL A 146 6.82 -5.27 -0.56
CA VAL A 146 5.38 -5.53 -0.63
C VAL A 146 4.66 -4.20 -0.58
N THR A 147 3.91 -3.85 -1.60
CA THR A 147 3.23 -2.56 -1.72
C THR A 147 1.72 -2.73 -1.73
N LEU A 148 1.02 -1.88 -0.96
CA LEU A 148 -0.42 -1.73 -1.01
C LEU A 148 -0.77 -0.27 -1.33
N CYS A 149 -1.38 -0.03 -2.48
CA CYS A 149 -1.80 1.29 -2.96
C CYS A 149 -3.31 1.47 -2.74
N PRO A 150 -3.76 2.26 -1.74
CA PRO A 150 -5.17 2.48 -1.49
C PRO A 150 -5.76 3.56 -2.40
N TYR A 151 -6.91 3.27 -2.97
CA TYR A 151 -7.71 4.17 -3.81
C TYR A 151 -9.14 4.26 -3.28
N VAL A 152 -9.64 5.47 -3.07
CA VAL A 152 -11.06 5.69 -2.77
C VAL A 152 -11.76 5.98 -4.09
N LEU A 153 -12.46 4.99 -4.63
CA LEU A 153 -13.17 5.10 -5.90
C LEU A 153 -14.68 4.98 -5.67
N ALA A 154 -15.43 5.93 -6.21
CA ALA A 154 -16.87 5.96 -6.16
C ALA A 154 -17.45 6.51 -7.47
N GLY A 155 -18.69 6.12 -7.79
CA GLY A 155 -19.41 6.60 -8.97
C GLY A 155 -19.09 5.86 -10.25
N ASP A 156 -19.53 6.40 -11.37
CA ASP A 156 -19.60 5.75 -12.69
C ASP A 156 -18.20 5.46 -13.30
N GLU A 157 -17.19 6.19 -12.88
CA GLU A 157 -15.80 6.00 -13.37
C GLU A 157 -15.03 4.89 -12.60
N ALA A 158 -15.64 4.28 -11.60
CA ALA A 158 -14.94 3.32 -10.76
C ALA A 158 -14.46 2.09 -11.55
N ASP A 159 -15.29 1.54 -12.44
CA ASP A 159 -14.96 0.35 -13.24
C ASP A 159 -13.81 0.63 -14.23
N GLU A 160 -13.79 1.79 -14.88
CA GLU A 160 -12.71 2.18 -15.78
C GLU A 160 -11.38 2.32 -15.02
N ARG A 161 -11.41 2.96 -13.85
CA ARG A 161 -10.24 3.12 -12.99
C ARG A 161 -9.75 1.80 -12.43
N ILE A 162 -10.64 0.89 -12.05
CA ILE A 162 -10.29 -0.48 -11.64
C ILE A 162 -9.61 -1.23 -12.78
N ALA A 163 -10.14 -1.14 -14.00
CA ALA A 163 -9.53 -1.74 -15.18
C ALA A 163 -8.13 -1.17 -15.44
N HIS A 164 -7.96 0.15 -15.29
CA HIS A 164 -6.66 0.81 -15.40
C HIS A 164 -5.67 0.30 -14.35
N LEU A 165 -6.08 0.18 -13.08
CA LEU A 165 -5.25 -0.35 -12.00
C LEU A 165 -4.85 -1.81 -12.24
N ALA A 166 -5.76 -2.62 -12.77
CA ALA A 166 -5.49 -4.03 -13.08
C ALA A 166 -4.46 -4.24 -14.21
N GLY A 167 -4.17 -3.19 -14.99
CA GLY A 167 -3.20 -3.27 -16.08
C GLY A 167 -1.74 -3.35 -15.64
N TRP A 168 -1.44 -3.05 -14.36
CA TRP A 168 -0.05 -2.99 -13.88
C TRP A 168 0.15 -3.29 -12.39
N HIS A 169 -0.93 -3.50 -11.62
CA HIS A 169 -0.83 -4.11 -10.29
C HIS A 169 -0.95 -5.64 -10.40
N ASP A 170 -0.26 -6.35 -9.53
CA ASP A 170 -0.35 -7.81 -9.46
C ASP A 170 -1.73 -8.30 -8.98
N ALA A 171 -2.44 -7.45 -8.25
CA ALA A 171 -3.83 -7.66 -7.86
C ALA A 171 -4.53 -6.33 -7.55
N VAL A 172 -5.82 -6.26 -7.86
CA VAL A 172 -6.74 -5.23 -7.38
C VAL A 172 -7.72 -5.89 -6.41
N LEU A 173 -7.79 -5.35 -5.19
CA LEU A 173 -8.51 -5.94 -4.08
C LEU A 173 -9.64 -5.01 -3.60
N ASP A 174 -10.68 -5.57 -2.99
CA ASP A 174 -11.63 -4.80 -2.17
C ASP A 174 -11.14 -4.66 -0.72
N ALA A 175 -11.91 -3.98 0.13
CA ALA A 175 -11.60 -3.77 1.54
C ALA A 175 -11.54 -5.07 2.35
N ASP A 176 -12.14 -6.16 1.87
CA ASP A 176 -12.07 -7.50 2.47
C ASP A 176 -10.85 -8.31 1.97
N GLY A 177 -10.07 -7.76 1.04
CA GLY A 177 -8.92 -8.42 0.40
C GLY A 177 -9.29 -9.40 -0.72
N ARG A 178 -10.55 -9.39 -1.18
CA ARG A 178 -10.97 -10.20 -2.31
C ARG A 178 -10.53 -9.55 -3.61
N ALA A 179 -10.09 -10.37 -4.56
CA ALA A 179 -9.72 -9.85 -5.88
C ALA A 179 -10.95 -9.31 -6.61
N ILE A 180 -10.87 -8.06 -7.05
CA ILE A 180 -11.83 -7.46 -7.96
C ILE A 180 -11.41 -7.87 -9.37
N ARG A 181 -12.27 -8.59 -10.08
CA ARG A 181 -12.06 -8.90 -11.50
C ARG A 181 -12.58 -7.74 -12.34
N SER A 182 -11.73 -7.18 -13.19
CA SER A 182 -12.21 -6.27 -14.24
C SER A 182 -13.11 -7.03 -15.20
N ALA A 183 -14.23 -6.43 -15.57
CA ALA A 183 -15.14 -7.00 -16.58
C ALA A 183 -14.45 -7.25 -17.95
N THR A 184 -13.32 -6.59 -18.21
CA THR A 184 -12.50 -6.73 -19.40
C THR A 184 -11.57 -7.96 -19.40
N GLN A 185 -11.39 -8.66 -18.30
CA GLN A 185 -10.58 -9.89 -18.23
C GLN A 185 -11.40 -11.18 -18.50
N SER A 186 -12.64 -11.07 -18.90
CA SER A 186 -13.51 -12.20 -19.26
C SER A 186 -13.47 -12.43 -20.76
N ASN A 187 -12.34 -12.87 -21.32
CA ASN A 187 -12.28 -13.86 -22.41
C ASN A 187 -10.83 -14.15 -22.86
N PRO A 188 -10.23 -15.27 -22.49
CA PRO A 188 -9.27 -15.93 -23.38
C PRO A 188 -10.12 -16.82 -24.32
N THR A 189 -10.30 -16.40 -25.56
CA THR A 189 -10.61 -17.32 -26.64
C THR A 189 -9.40 -18.17 -26.99
#